data_09a17f174f85dde4f2ebd7328fd484dc
#
_entry.id   09a17f174f85dde4f2ebd7328fd484dc
#
_cell.length_a   1.000
_cell.length_b   1.000
_cell.length_c   1.000
_cell.angle_alpha   90.00
_cell.angle_beta   90.00
_cell.angle_gamma   90.00
#
_symmetry.space_group_name_H-M   'P 1'
#
loop_
_entity.id
_entity.type
_entity.pdbx_description
1 polymer ?
#
loop_
_entity_poly.entity_id
_entity_poly.type
_entity_poly.pdbx_seq_one_letter_code
_entity_poly.pdbx_strand_id
1 'polypeptide(L)'
;MNEIFRRTLGPLAAAACLAALGIGCAGGANAQATPKRGGTAVIGVSVAGATLNTQLTSAVTPLIIADLWASGLFKYDKTGNKKPQIASSWEISKDGKVYTFHLRPNLKWSDGQPFSSEDVAFTLNAFAKYNTYLVKVLSNIDRVETPDANTFVVTLKEPQSSALEGFDKEVFPLMPKHVYDGTDIPTNAANRAPVGMGPYKFVSWEEGRGITFTRNEYYWDQPKPYLDSVVAVFIPNVQQQQNALYRGEIDVLRPALPQIGRTIEQAKAKNAFEVREIKVNAAERLSLDINITRDTLNKPLIRQALLTAIDRERISKDVYQGLAFPAMNAIPEQFTMLTDPSVDYNKQFAYDPAKAGKMLDEAGLPLKDGKRFTVDFTGAVNADAFYAEPAAQIIAANWRAIGVDVKLSLLEGQLWTNKVFKDRNYDVSMVSLTARTDPLFGVDRSFLCNTTNVPYVNPTGYCNPDLDAIAAKAAAVPLEERRQWYKQYEEIIARDMPHLTLTNAKKFFAISSRFGGIDEEMDLAFNGNPDMASVWVK
;
A
#
# COMPACT_ATOMS: atom_id res chain seq x y z
N MET A 1 -63.44 45.95 2.03
CA MET A 1 -63.98 47.29 2.39
C MET A 1 -62.76 48.16 2.63
N ASN A 2 -62.52 48.88 1.62
CA ASN A 2 -62.21 50.32 1.44
C ASN A 2 -60.85 50.74 2.03
N GLU A 3 -59.92 51.00 1.11
CA GLU A 3 -59.76 52.25 0.32
C GLU A 3 -59.23 53.42 1.17
N ILE A 4 -58.17 54.02 0.84
CA ILE A 4 -57.82 55.03 -0.16
C ILE A 4 -57.08 56.23 0.49
N PHE A 5 -56.11 56.74 -0.15
CA PHE A 5 -55.58 58.11 -0.45
C PHE A 5 -54.21 58.47 0.16
N ARG A 6 -53.16 58.54 -0.61
CA ARG A 6 -52.63 59.54 -1.58
C ARG A 6 -52.22 60.91 -1.03
N ARG A 7 -50.99 61.27 -1.42
CA ARG A 7 -50.42 62.62 -1.75
C ARG A 7 -49.67 63.34 -0.61
N THR A 8 -48.60 64.04 -0.78
CA THR A 8 -47.64 64.52 -1.81
C THR A 8 -46.64 65.46 -1.14
N LEU A 9 -45.47 65.66 -1.81
CA LEU A 9 -44.57 66.83 -1.78
C LEU A 9 -43.49 66.95 -0.68
N GLY A 10 -42.20 66.92 -1.17
CA GLY A 10 -40.98 67.39 -0.51
C GLY A 10 -40.84 68.92 -0.54
N PRO A 11 -39.67 69.55 -0.49
CA PRO A 11 -38.29 69.11 -0.24
C PRO A 11 -37.51 69.99 0.78
N LEU A 12 -36.19 69.84 0.85
CA LEU A 12 -35.10 70.74 1.33
C LEU A 12 -34.42 70.43 2.65
N ALA A 13 -33.19 69.94 2.49
CA ALA A 13 -31.93 70.34 3.14
C ALA A 13 -31.80 70.62 4.62
N ALA A 14 -30.96 69.79 5.27
CA ALA A 14 -29.88 70.30 6.15
C ALA A 14 -28.94 69.16 6.58
N ALA A 15 -27.67 69.39 6.44
CA ALA A 15 -26.59 68.50 6.87
C ALA A 15 -26.52 68.39 8.40
N ALA A 16 -26.30 67.18 8.93
CA ALA A 16 -25.76 66.96 10.27
C ALA A 16 -24.97 65.65 10.27
N CYS A 17 -23.67 65.74 10.55
CA CYS A 17 -22.77 64.65 10.79
C CYS A 17 -23.21 63.84 11.99
N LEU A 18 -23.37 62.53 11.80
CA LEU A 18 -23.39 61.56 12.89
C LEU A 18 -22.46 60.39 12.53
N ALA A 19 -21.34 60.32 13.25
CA ALA A 19 -20.40 59.21 13.20
C ALA A 19 -21.11 57.93 13.70
N ALA A 20 -21.40 57.01 12.80
CA ALA A 20 -21.82 55.66 13.14
C ALA A 20 -20.56 54.79 13.25
N LEU A 21 -20.25 54.36 14.46
CA LEU A 21 -19.31 53.27 14.74
C LEU A 21 -19.79 51.99 14.04
N GLY A 22 -19.21 51.72 12.91
CA GLY A 22 -19.30 50.42 12.23
C GLY A 22 -18.45 49.41 13.02
N ILE A 23 -19.09 48.59 13.85
CA ILE A 23 -18.48 47.35 14.35
C ILE A 23 -18.38 46.42 13.13
N GLY A 24 -17.23 46.47 12.47
CA GLY A 24 -16.85 45.49 11.47
C GLY A 24 -16.66 44.14 12.18
N CYS A 25 -17.61 43.21 12.00
CA CYS A 25 -17.32 41.80 12.17
C CYS A 25 -16.20 41.44 11.20
N ALA A 26 -14.97 41.52 11.64
CA ALA A 26 -13.85 40.85 11.00
C ALA A 26 -14.10 39.35 11.16
N GLY A 27 -14.83 38.77 10.22
CA GLY A 27 -14.78 37.34 9.97
C GLY A 27 -13.31 37.03 9.69
N GLY A 28 -12.63 36.39 10.63
CA GLY A 28 -11.29 35.88 10.44
C GLY A 28 -11.33 34.89 9.27
N ALA A 29 -11.08 35.38 8.07
CA ALA A 29 -10.59 34.52 7.00
C ALA A 29 -9.29 33.93 7.55
N ASN A 30 -9.29 32.65 7.88
CA ASN A 30 -8.05 31.92 8.07
C ASN A 30 -7.23 32.14 6.80
N ALA A 31 -6.29 33.08 6.85
CA ALA A 31 -5.32 33.29 5.80
C ALA A 31 -4.55 31.96 5.67
N GLN A 32 -4.86 31.21 4.65
CA GLN A 32 -4.17 29.98 4.34
C GLN A 32 -2.70 30.35 4.14
N ALA A 33 -1.83 29.87 5.03
CA ALA A 33 -0.44 30.27 5.02
C ALA A 33 0.19 29.88 3.67
N THR A 34 0.78 30.85 3.00
CA THR A 34 1.39 30.65 1.68
C THR A 34 2.63 29.75 1.82
N PRO A 35 2.74 28.67 0.99
CA PRO A 35 3.91 27.81 1.01
C PRO A 35 5.20 28.59 0.76
N LYS A 36 6.21 28.37 1.60
CA LYS A 36 7.54 28.98 1.46
C LYS A 36 8.54 27.91 1.04
N ARG A 37 9.48 28.32 0.17
CA ARG A 37 10.61 27.46 -0.18
C ARG A 37 11.64 27.47 0.93
N GLY A 38 12.26 26.33 1.20
CA GLY A 38 13.36 26.18 2.15
C GLY A 38 13.16 25.05 3.15
N GLY A 39 14.24 24.72 3.83
CA GLY A 39 14.26 23.75 4.91
C GLY A 39 14.46 22.31 4.49
N THR A 40 14.68 21.46 5.50
CA THR A 40 14.93 20.03 5.37
C THR A 40 13.90 19.25 6.18
N ALA A 41 13.39 18.15 5.62
CA ALA A 41 12.64 17.16 6.38
C ALA A 41 13.49 15.91 6.61
N VAL A 42 13.34 15.31 7.80
CA VAL A 42 14.01 14.06 8.19
C VAL A 42 12.96 12.97 8.36
N ILE A 43 13.09 11.91 7.57
CA ILE A 43 12.19 10.74 7.60
C ILE A 43 12.89 9.59 8.31
N GLY A 44 12.27 9.03 9.35
CA GLY A 44 12.78 7.83 10.02
C GLY A 44 12.34 6.57 9.27
N VAL A 45 13.31 5.73 8.87
CA VAL A 45 13.08 4.45 8.21
C VAL A 45 13.92 3.35 8.86
N SER A 46 13.58 2.06 8.66
CA SER A 46 14.33 0.98 9.28
C SER A 46 15.68 0.75 8.62
N VAL A 47 15.71 0.26 7.40
CA VAL A 47 16.92 0.04 6.57
C VAL A 47 16.54 0.04 5.10
N ALA A 48 17.41 0.48 4.22
CA ALA A 48 17.10 0.56 2.79
C ALA A 48 17.13 -0.79 2.05
N GLY A 49 17.81 -1.81 2.59
CA GLY A 49 18.07 -3.05 1.86
C GLY A 49 19.18 -2.87 0.81
N ALA A 50 19.17 -3.70 -0.24
CA ALA A 50 20.21 -3.72 -1.26
C ALA A 50 19.98 -2.70 -2.39
N THR A 51 18.75 -2.24 -2.59
CA THR A 51 18.35 -1.41 -3.74
C THR A 51 17.27 -0.41 -3.37
N LEU A 52 17.24 0.74 -4.05
CA LEU A 52 16.15 1.72 -4.04
C LEU A 52 15.21 1.55 -5.24
N ASN A 53 15.58 0.70 -6.20
CA ASN A 53 14.78 0.46 -7.40
C ASN A 53 13.59 -0.46 -7.07
N THR A 54 12.40 0.12 -6.98
CA THR A 54 11.16 -0.60 -6.61
C THR A 54 10.60 -1.47 -7.73
N GLN A 55 11.18 -1.43 -8.92
CA GLN A 55 10.92 -2.44 -9.95
C GLN A 55 11.58 -3.80 -9.61
N LEU A 56 12.61 -3.80 -8.74
CA LEU A 56 13.37 -5.00 -8.35
C LEU A 56 13.02 -5.50 -6.95
N THR A 57 12.27 -4.73 -6.15
CA THR A 57 11.94 -5.08 -4.77
C THR A 57 10.57 -4.56 -4.38
N SER A 58 9.88 -5.30 -3.50
CA SER A 58 8.65 -4.87 -2.84
C SER A 58 8.85 -4.56 -1.35
N ALA A 59 10.11 -4.38 -0.91
CA ALA A 59 10.42 -4.04 0.47
C ALA A 59 9.90 -2.64 0.85
N VAL A 60 9.43 -2.48 2.08
CA VAL A 60 8.72 -1.27 2.55
C VAL A 60 9.59 -0.02 2.49
N THR A 61 10.83 -0.07 2.98
CA THR A 61 11.69 1.12 3.01
C THR A 61 12.04 1.67 1.62
N PRO A 62 12.44 0.86 0.62
CA PRO A 62 12.59 1.36 -0.75
C PRO A 62 11.32 2.00 -1.32
N LEU A 63 10.14 1.44 -1.02
CA LEU A 63 8.86 2.00 -1.47
C LEU A 63 8.58 3.38 -0.82
N ILE A 64 8.87 3.54 0.48
CA ILE A 64 8.77 4.85 1.17
C ILE A 64 9.71 5.87 0.52
N ILE A 65 10.93 5.47 0.22
CA ILE A 65 11.95 6.35 -0.37
C ILE A 65 11.65 6.66 -1.84
N ALA A 66 11.02 5.74 -2.57
CA ALA A 66 10.65 5.96 -3.97
C ALA A 66 9.70 7.15 -4.14
N ASP A 67 8.89 7.48 -3.13
CA ASP A 67 8.03 8.67 -3.15
C ASP A 67 8.80 9.98 -3.36
N LEU A 68 10.08 10.00 -3.05
CA LEU A 68 10.94 11.17 -3.22
C LEU A 68 11.47 11.30 -4.65
N TRP A 69 11.87 10.22 -5.29
CA TRP A 69 12.60 10.26 -6.56
C TRP A 69 11.82 9.72 -7.77
N ALA A 70 10.80 8.89 -7.55
CA ALA A 70 10.07 8.24 -8.62
C ALA A 70 8.82 9.00 -9.03
N SER A 71 8.41 8.82 -10.28
CA SER A 71 7.10 9.19 -10.82
C SER A 71 6.56 8.08 -11.70
N GLY A 72 5.22 8.00 -11.81
CA GLY A 72 4.51 7.12 -12.73
C GLY A 72 3.70 7.91 -13.74
N LEU A 73 2.86 7.24 -14.50
CA LEU A 73 1.97 7.94 -15.43
C LEU A 73 0.90 8.73 -14.66
N PHE A 74 0.40 8.19 -13.57
CA PHE A 74 -0.50 8.86 -12.64
C PHE A 74 -0.22 8.43 -11.19
N LYS A 75 -0.88 9.08 -10.22
CA LYS A 75 -0.89 8.74 -8.79
C LYS A 75 -2.33 8.77 -8.27
N TYR A 76 -2.54 8.39 -7.01
CA TYR A 76 -3.83 8.55 -6.33
C TYR A 76 -3.80 9.73 -5.37
N ASP A 77 -4.94 10.41 -5.23
CA ASP A 77 -5.13 11.40 -4.17
C ASP A 77 -5.65 10.75 -2.86
N LYS A 78 -5.82 11.56 -1.83
CA LYS A 78 -6.31 11.14 -0.51
C LYS A 78 -7.73 10.53 -0.50
N THR A 79 -8.44 10.62 -1.61
CA THR A 79 -9.78 10.05 -1.78
C THR A 79 -9.78 8.81 -2.67
N GLY A 80 -8.59 8.41 -3.19
CA GLY A 80 -8.45 7.27 -4.09
C GLY A 80 -8.71 7.60 -5.56
N ASN A 81 -8.84 8.87 -5.92
CA ASN A 81 -8.99 9.28 -7.31
C ASN A 81 -7.64 9.33 -8.01
N LYS A 82 -7.62 8.91 -9.28
CA LYS A 82 -6.44 9.01 -10.13
C LYS A 82 -6.12 10.46 -10.46
N LYS A 83 -4.88 10.87 -10.22
CA LYS A 83 -4.34 12.20 -10.55
C LYS A 83 -3.26 12.08 -11.60
N PRO A 84 -3.32 12.83 -12.69
CA PRO A 84 -2.26 12.90 -13.70
C PRO A 84 -0.90 13.25 -13.10
N GLN A 85 0.15 12.49 -13.47
CA GLN A 85 1.55 12.86 -13.20
C GLN A 85 2.30 13.10 -14.50
N ILE A 86 3.07 12.12 -14.97
CA ILE A 86 3.82 12.22 -16.23
C ILE A 86 2.87 12.18 -17.42
N ALA A 87 1.82 11.37 -17.37
CA ALA A 87 0.69 11.52 -18.27
C ALA A 87 -0.18 12.72 -17.84
N SER A 88 -0.50 13.60 -18.76
CA SER A 88 -1.47 14.69 -18.56
C SER A 88 -2.90 14.21 -18.66
N SER A 89 -3.14 13.17 -19.45
CA SER A 89 -4.43 12.49 -19.64
C SER A 89 -4.21 11.10 -20.22
N TRP A 90 -5.29 10.30 -20.23
CA TRP A 90 -5.32 9.00 -20.90
C TRP A 90 -6.71 8.71 -21.43
N GLU A 91 -6.78 7.84 -22.43
CA GLU A 91 -8.00 7.37 -23.06
C GLU A 91 -8.00 5.85 -23.11
N ILE A 92 -9.18 5.25 -23.00
CA ILE A 92 -9.38 3.81 -23.12
C ILE A 92 -10.40 3.59 -24.24
N SER A 93 -10.07 2.73 -25.21
CA SER A 93 -10.97 2.39 -26.29
C SER A 93 -12.26 1.73 -25.78
N LYS A 94 -13.33 1.82 -26.57
CA LYS A 94 -14.66 1.29 -26.20
C LYS A 94 -14.67 -0.22 -25.92
N ASP A 95 -13.77 -0.96 -26.56
CA ASP A 95 -13.59 -2.40 -26.33
C ASP A 95 -12.68 -2.73 -25.14
N GLY A 96 -12.15 -1.70 -24.44
CA GLY A 96 -11.31 -1.86 -23.27
C GLY A 96 -9.91 -2.42 -23.55
N LYS A 97 -9.46 -2.44 -24.81
CA LYS A 97 -8.20 -3.07 -25.20
C LYS A 97 -7.06 -2.07 -25.44
N VAL A 98 -7.34 -0.84 -25.84
CA VAL A 98 -6.32 0.15 -26.19
C VAL A 98 -6.28 1.25 -25.14
N TYR A 99 -5.11 1.46 -24.55
CA TYR A 99 -4.82 2.52 -23.57
C TYR A 99 -3.86 3.51 -24.22
N THR A 100 -4.31 4.75 -24.43
CA THR A 100 -3.49 5.84 -24.98
C THR A 100 -3.20 6.84 -23.87
N PHE A 101 -1.91 7.06 -23.57
CA PHE A 101 -1.45 8.02 -22.57
C PHE A 101 -0.82 9.22 -23.28
N HIS A 102 -1.30 10.43 -22.98
CA HIS A 102 -0.74 11.68 -23.43
C HIS A 102 0.23 12.22 -22.39
N LEU A 103 1.52 12.19 -22.69
CA LEU A 103 2.59 12.60 -21.79
C LEU A 103 2.77 14.12 -21.83
N ARG A 104 3.18 14.71 -20.69
CA ARG A 104 3.53 16.13 -20.64
C ARG A 104 4.73 16.42 -21.54
N PRO A 105 4.75 17.51 -22.29
CA PRO A 105 5.88 17.86 -23.14
C PRO A 105 7.06 18.41 -22.32
N ASN A 106 8.25 18.35 -22.91
CA ASN A 106 9.48 18.97 -22.39
C ASN A 106 9.92 18.50 -20.99
N LEU A 107 9.53 17.30 -20.59
CA LEU A 107 9.94 16.70 -19.33
C LEU A 107 11.42 16.32 -19.36
N LYS A 108 12.04 16.34 -18.19
CA LYS A 108 13.44 15.95 -17.99
C LYS A 108 13.58 15.02 -16.78
N TRP A 109 14.51 14.12 -16.86
CA TRP A 109 15.01 13.36 -15.72
C TRP A 109 15.77 14.27 -14.73
N SER A 110 16.00 13.78 -13.52
CA SER A 110 16.70 14.54 -12.47
C SER A 110 18.17 14.86 -12.78
N ASP A 111 18.76 14.22 -13.77
CA ASP A 111 20.08 14.51 -14.32
C ASP A 111 20.05 15.49 -15.50
N GLY A 112 18.87 15.99 -15.88
CA GLY A 112 18.67 16.96 -16.96
C GLY A 112 18.49 16.36 -18.35
N GLN A 113 18.61 15.04 -18.51
CA GLN A 113 18.36 14.37 -19.80
C GLN A 113 16.88 14.46 -20.18
N PRO A 114 16.55 14.58 -21.48
CA PRO A 114 15.16 14.64 -21.92
C PRO A 114 14.45 13.31 -21.68
N PHE A 115 13.15 13.40 -21.37
CA PHE A 115 12.24 12.27 -21.25
C PHE A 115 11.34 12.16 -22.47
N SER A 116 11.00 10.95 -22.88
CA SER A 116 10.03 10.67 -23.95
C SER A 116 9.20 9.41 -23.70
N SER A 117 8.24 9.16 -24.58
CA SER A 117 7.45 7.92 -24.59
C SER A 117 8.30 6.64 -24.73
N GLU A 118 9.51 6.74 -25.30
CA GLU A 118 10.45 5.63 -25.39
C GLU A 118 10.93 5.17 -23.99
N ASP A 119 11.06 6.07 -23.00
CA ASP A 119 11.40 5.70 -21.63
C ASP A 119 10.29 4.88 -20.98
N VAL A 120 9.02 5.22 -21.27
CA VAL A 120 7.86 4.46 -20.78
C VAL A 120 7.86 3.05 -21.39
N ALA A 121 8.05 2.96 -22.71
CA ALA A 121 8.13 1.67 -23.41
C ALA A 121 9.33 0.85 -22.92
N PHE A 122 10.49 1.48 -22.72
CA PHE A 122 11.67 0.84 -22.15
C PHE A 122 11.39 0.29 -20.75
N THR A 123 10.79 1.12 -19.87
CA THR A 123 10.45 0.67 -18.52
C THR A 123 9.57 -0.58 -18.57
N LEU A 124 8.54 -0.58 -19.40
CA LEU A 124 7.65 -1.72 -19.55
C LEU A 124 8.38 -2.97 -20.04
N ASN A 125 9.16 -2.85 -21.10
CA ASN A 125 9.81 -3.99 -21.74
C ASN A 125 11.00 -4.55 -20.94
N ALA A 126 11.80 -3.68 -20.32
CA ALA A 126 13.03 -4.08 -19.65
C ALA A 126 12.80 -4.57 -18.21
N PHE A 127 11.88 -3.92 -17.49
CA PHE A 127 11.64 -4.18 -16.07
C PHE A 127 10.47 -5.13 -15.80
N ALA A 128 9.62 -5.37 -16.78
CA ALA A 128 8.44 -6.21 -16.68
C ALA A 128 8.70 -7.57 -16.01
N LYS A 129 9.76 -8.24 -16.39
CA LYS A 129 10.13 -9.56 -15.86
C LYS A 129 10.57 -9.56 -14.38
N TYR A 130 10.91 -8.40 -13.85
CA TYR A 130 11.32 -8.24 -12.44
C TYR A 130 10.18 -7.76 -11.55
N ASN A 131 9.16 -7.12 -12.13
CA ASN A 131 8.07 -6.51 -11.39
C ASN A 131 6.94 -7.52 -11.14
N THR A 132 6.89 -8.05 -9.93
CA THR A 132 5.93 -9.09 -9.52
C THR A 132 4.45 -8.66 -9.58
N TYR A 133 4.18 -7.36 -9.59
CA TYR A 133 2.82 -6.83 -9.69
C TYR A 133 2.31 -6.78 -11.13
N LEU A 134 3.20 -6.57 -12.08
CA LEU A 134 2.84 -6.37 -13.48
C LEU A 134 2.71 -7.68 -14.28
N VAL A 135 3.16 -8.81 -13.76
CA VAL A 135 3.23 -10.09 -14.51
C VAL A 135 1.91 -10.42 -15.24
N LYS A 136 0.75 -10.23 -14.59
CA LYS A 136 -0.56 -10.50 -15.22
C LYS A 136 -0.96 -9.47 -16.25
N VAL A 137 -0.70 -8.19 -16.00
CA VAL A 137 -0.95 -7.12 -16.99
C VAL A 137 -0.06 -7.35 -18.20
N LEU A 138 1.20 -7.65 -17.97
CA LEU A 138 2.21 -7.84 -19.03
C LEU A 138 1.91 -9.04 -19.91
N SER A 139 1.43 -10.15 -19.36
CA SER A 139 1.05 -11.34 -20.14
C SER A 139 -0.12 -11.06 -21.08
N ASN A 140 -0.94 -10.06 -20.79
CA ASN A 140 -2.06 -9.63 -21.60
C ASN A 140 -1.72 -8.53 -22.62
N ILE A 141 -0.50 -7.97 -22.58
CA ILE A 141 -0.09 -6.99 -23.59
C ILE A 141 0.15 -7.69 -24.93
N ASP A 142 -0.46 -7.14 -25.97
CA ASP A 142 -0.25 -7.53 -27.36
C ASP A 142 0.85 -6.66 -27.98
N ARG A 143 0.72 -5.34 -27.85
CA ARG A 143 1.58 -4.38 -28.53
C ARG A 143 1.80 -3.11 -27.69
N VAL A 144 3.00 -2.54 -27.81
CA VAL A 144 3.39 -1.24 -27.24
C VAL A 144 3.88 -0.35 -28.37
N GLU A 145 3.38 0.90 -28.42
CA GLU A 145 3.72 1.85 -29.47
C GLU A 145 4.06 3.21 -28.88
N THR A 146 5.00 3.90 -29.51
CA THR A 146 5.43 5.27 -29.18
C THR A 146 5.35 6.11 -30.46
N PRO A 147 4.13 6.52 -30.90
CA PRO A 147 3.93 7.21 -32.18
C PRO A 147 4.72 8.52 -32.28
N ASP A 148 4.90 9.17 -31.14
CA ASP A 148 5.69 10.40 -30.99
C ASP A 148 6.26 10.48 -29.56
N ALA A 149 7.08 11.49 -29.28
CA ALA A 149 7.75 11.65 -27.98
C ALA A 149 6.79 11.82 -26.78
N ASN A 150 5.55 12.19 -27.01
CA ASN A 150 4.57 12.50 -25.97
C ASN A 150 3.34 11.57 -25.98
N THR A 151 3.34 10.54 -26.79
CA THR A 151 2.24 9.57 -26.87
C THR A 151 2.74 8.15 -26.63
N PHE A 152 2.16 7.48 -25.64
CA PHE A 152 2.44 6.09 -25.30
C PHE A 152 1.16 5.27 -25.43
N VAL A 153 1.19 4.18 -26.18
CA VAL A 153 0.01 3.34 -26.45
C VAL A 153 0.30 1.90 -26.06
N VAL A 154 -0.62 1.31 -25.32
CA VAL A 154 -0.62 -0.13 -24.99
C VAL A 154 -1.89 -0.76 -25.53
N THR A 155 -1.72 -1.82 -26.31
CA THR A 155 -2.82 -2.67 -26.80
C THR A 155 -2.80 -3.99 -26.05
N LEU A 156 -3.93 -4.40 -25.48
CA LEU A 156 -4.14 -5.66 -24.78
C LEU A 156 -4.73 -6.72 -25.72
N LYS A 157 -4.41 -7.99 -25.48
CA LYS A 157 -5.03 -9.16 -26.18
C LYS A 157 -6.51 -9.25 -25.84
N GLU A 158 -6.83 -9.13 -24.55
CA GLU A 158 -8.19 -9.17 -24.02
C GLU A 158 -8.49 -7.94 -23.15
N PRO A 159 -9.75 -7.49 -23.04
CA PRO A 159 -10.11 -6.37 -22.18
C PRO A 159 -9.72 -6.66 -20.74
N GLN A 160 -9.07 -5.67 -20.09
CA GLN A 160 -8.67 -5.77 -18.69
C GLN A 160 -8.70 -4.39 -18.04
N SER A 161 -9.81 -4.02 -17.43
CA SER A 161 -9.98 -2.69 -16.82
C SER A 161 -8.95 -2.40 -15.72
N SER A 162 -8.49 -3.43 -15.01
CA SER A 162 -7.42 -3.32 -14.02
C SER A 162 -6.03 -3.04 -14.62
N ALA A 163 -5.85 -3.13 -15.95
CA ALA A 163 -4.55 -2.86 -16.58
C ALA A 163 -4.11 -1.41 -16.35
N LEU A 164 -5.07 -0.46 -16.29
CA LEU A 164 -4.75 0.93 -15.98
C LEU A 164 -4.01 1.07 -14.65
N GLU A 165 -4.43 0.31 -13.62
CA GLU A 165 -3.81 0.33 -12.28
C GLU A 165 -2.33 -0.10 -12.30
N GLY A 166 -1.94 -0.84 -13.31
CA GLY A 166 -0.56 -1.25 -13.55
C GLY A 166 0.38 -0.12 -13.94
N PHE A 167 -0.13 1.08 -14.23
CA PHE A 167 0.66 2.24 -14.66
C PHE A 167 0.73 3.36 -13.60
N ASP A 168 0.25 3.10 -12.39
CA ASP A 168 0.41 4.02 -11.28
C ASP A 168 1.88 4.14 -10.84
N LYS A 169 2.20 5.23 -10.16
CA LYS A 169 3.56 5.54 -9.68
C LYS A 169 4.21 4.42 -8.86
N GLU A 170 3.44 3.68 -8.11
CA GLU A 170 3.98 2.67 -7.19
C GLU A 170 4.19 1.30 -7.82
N VAL A 171 3.31 0.95 -8.75
CA VAL A 171 3.42 -0.29 -9.50
C VAL A 171 4.40 -0.11 -10.65
N PHE A 172 4.41 1.07 -11.26
CA PHE A 172 5.18 1.36 -12.47
C PHE A 172 5.99 2.66 -12.34
N PRO A 173 6.95 2.74 -11.39
CA PRO A 173 7.90 3.84 -11.39
C PRO A 173 8.70 3.85 -12.69
N LEU A 174 8.70 4.99 -13.36
CA LEU A 174 9.39 5.15 -14.63
C LEU A 174 10.91 5.09 -14.43
N MET A 175 11.60 4.39 -15.35
CA MET A 175 13.05 4.15 -15.31
C MET A 175 13.73 4.72 -16.56
N PRO A 176 14.85 5.43 -16.39
CA PRO A 176 15.51 6.12 -17.50
C PRO A 176 16.20 5.14 -18.46
N LYS A 177 15.78 5.15 -19.73
CA LYS A 177 16.38 4.32 -20.78
C LYS A 177 17.88 4.58 -20.89
N HIS A 178 18.31 5.84 -20.89
CA HIS A 178 19.74 6.23 -21.05
C HIS A 178 20.66 5.73 -19.93
N VAL A 179 20.10 5.33 -18.77
CA VAL A 179 20.87 4.78 -17.64
C VAL A 179 20.92 3.26 -17.65
N TYR A 180 19.85 2.61 -18.11
CA TYR A 180 19.70 1.16 -17.96
C TYR A 180 19.84 0.37 -19.27
N ASP A 181 19.63 1.01 -20.42
CA ASP A 181 19.70 0.31 -21.72
C ASP A 181 21.11 -0.25 -21.97
N GLY A 182 21.17 -1.51 -22.39
CA GLY A 182 22.44 -2.22 -22.61
C GLY A 182 23.19 -2.66 -21.36
N THR A 183 22.61 -2.46 -20.15
CA THR A 183 23.25 -2.85 -18.87
C THR A 183 22.62 -4.11 -18.28
N ASP A 184 23.30 -4.73 -17.31
CA ASP A 184 22.69 -5.74 -16.43
C ASP A 184 21.87 -5.03 -15.34
N ILE A 185 20.55 -4.99 -15.52
CA ILE A 185 19.64 -4.22 -14.67
C ILE A 185 19.77 -4.54 -13.18
N PRO A 186 19.81 -5.82 -12.72
CA PRO A 186 19.95 -6.12 -11.30
C PRO A 186 21.20 -5.59 -10.62
N THR A 187 22.29 -5.46 -11.35
CA THR A 187 23.60 -5.01 -10.82
C THR A 187 23.93 -3.56 -11.16
N ASN A 188 23.05 -2.86 -11.90
CA ASN A 188 23.29 -1.47 -12.27
C ASN A 188 23.42 -0.56 -11.04
N ALA A 189 24.44 0.28 -11.00
CA ALA A 189 24.74 1.19 -9.89
C ALA A 189 23.60 2.19 -9.60
N ALA A 190 22.81 2.55 -10.61
CA ALA A 190 21.64 3.41 -10.46
C ALA A 190 20.53 2.79 -9.58
N ASN A 191 20.57 1.49 -9.31
CA ASN A 191 19.68 0.87 -8.34
C ASN A 191 19.92 1.38 -6.91
N ARG A 192 21.09 1.98 -6.63
CA ARG A 192 21.42 2.61 -5.34
C ARG A 192 21.51 4.13 -5.42
N ALA A 193 21.67 4.69 -6.61
CA ALA A 193 21.75 6.12 -6.89
C ALA A 193 20.75 6.49 -7.98
N PRO A 194 19.42 6.47 -7.68
CA PRO A 194 18.39 6.56 -8.69
C PRO A 194 18.36 7.91 -9.40
N VAL A 195 18.23 7.86 -10.72
CA VAL A 195 17.80 8.96 -11.57
C VAL A 195 16.31 8.81 -11.79
N GLY A 196 15.52 9.82 -11.43
CA GLY A 196 14.06 9.75 -11.48
C GLY A 196 13.42 11.06 -11.90
N MET A 197 12.10 11.08 -11.90
CA MET A 197 11.27 12.24 -12.26
C MET A 197 10.46 12.76 -11.06
N GLY A 198 10.75 12.26 -9.86
CA GLY A 198 10.09 12.69 -8.62
C GLY A 198 10.53 14.08 -8.15
N PRO A 199 9.93 14.55 -7.05
CA PRO A 199 10.16 15.92 -6.53
C PRO A 199 11.59 16.14 -6.02
N TYR A 200 12.31 15.09 -5.66
CA TYR A 200 13.67 15.18 -5.15
C TYR A 200 14.61 14.29 -5.95
N LYS A 201 15.87 14.71 -6.09
CA LYS A 201 16.93 13.95 -6.72
C LYS A 201 17.91 13.42 -5.69
N PHE A 202 18.43 12.24 -5.94
CA PHE A 202 19.42 11.57 -5.11
C PHE A 202 20.72 12.39 -5.00
N VAL A 203 21.30 12.41 -3.80
CA VAL A 203 22.60 13.05 -3.52
C VAL A 203 23.61 12.02 -3.02
N SER A 204 23.28 11.30 -1.93
CA SER A 204 24.22 10.35 -1.34
C SER A 204 23.48 9.27 -0.55
N TRP A 205 24.13 8.11 -0.46
CA TRP A 205 23.76 7.02 0.44
C TRP A 205 24.94 6.70 1.35
N GLU A 206 24.80 6.99 2.63
CA GLU A 206 25.77 6.64 3.67
C GLU A 206 25.32 5.37 4.38
N GLU A 207 26.09 4.29 4.20
CA GLU A 207 25.77 2.98 4.77
C GLU A 207 25.60 3.06 6.29
N GLY A 208 24.50 2.45 6.78
CA GLY A 208 24.16 2.44 8.20
C GLY A 208 23.68 3.78 8.77
N ARG A 209 23.69 4.88 8.00
CA ARG A 209 23.25 6.20 8.43
C ARG A 209 21.99 6.68 7.75
N GLY A 210 21.99 6.73 6.40
CA GLY A 210 20.83 7.24 5.69
C GLY A 210 21.08 7.63 4.25
N ILE A 211 20.07 8.25 3.66
CA ILE A 211 20.09 8.67 2.25
C ILE A 211 19.63 10.13 2.19
N THR A 212 20.38 10.94 1.45
CA THR A 212 20.08 12.36 1.25
C THR A 212 19.55 12.61 -0.16
N PHE A 213 18.48 13.38 -0.21
CA PHE A 213 17.88 13.89 -1.44
C PHE A 213 17.82 15.42 -1.39
N THR A 214 17.96 16.06 -2.54
CA THR A 214 17.79 17.51 -2.70
C THR A 214 16.67 17.80 -3.69
N ARG A 215 16.15 19.02 -3.69
CA ARG A 215 15.12 19.46 -4.64
C ARG A 215 15.52 19.11 -6.07
N ASN A 216 14.55 18.54 -6.82
CA ASN A 216 14.71 18.32 -8.26
C ASN A 216 14.25 19.58 -9.01
N GLU A 217 15.15 20.32 -9.60
CA GLU A 217 14.88 21.54 -10.37
C GLU A 217 14.07 21.26 -11.65
N TYR A 218 14.08 20.02 -12.13
CA TYR A 218 13.35 19.57 -13.31
C TYR A 218 11.99 18.97 -12.99
N TYR A 219 11.58 18.98 -11.70
CA TYR A 219 10.26 18.45 -11.33
C TYR A 219 9.14 19.15 -12.08
N TRP A 220 8.23 18.38 -12.65
CA TRP A 220 7.23 18.88 -13.58
C TRP A 220 6.17 19.79 -12.93
N ASP A 221 5.87 19.62 -11.63
CA ASP A 221 4.81 20.34 -10.90
C ASP A 221 5.37 21.56 -10.16
N GLN A 222 5.89 22.53 -10.91
CA GLN A 222 6.36 23.80 -10.33
C GLN A 222 5.21 24.61 -9.72
N PRO A 223 5.41 25.31 -8.57
CA PRO A 223 6.68 25.60 -7.89
C PRO A 223 7.15 24.53 -6.89
N LYS A 224 6.51 23.38 -6.84
CA LYS A 224 6.92 22.26 -5.99
C LYS A 224 8.26 21.65 -6.46
N PRO A 225 8.97 20.93 -5.57
CA PRO A 225 8.75 20.81 -4.13
C PRO A 225 9.19 22.07 -3.38
N TYR A 226 8.63 22.28 -2.20
CA TYR A 226 8.94 23.48 -1.40
C TYR A 226 10.19 23.32 -0.53
N LEU A 227 10.47 22.12 -0.01
CA LEU A 227 11.66 21.88 0.80
C LEU A 227 12.94 21.87 -0.07
N ASP A 228 14.09 22.22 0.52
CA ASP A 228 15.39 22.15 -0.15
C ASP A 228 15.92 20.72 -0.21
N SER A 229 15.64 19.94 0.85
CA SER A 229 16.15 18.57 0.96
C SER A 229 15.25 17.68 1.83
N VAL A 230 15.40 16.37 1.63
CA VAL A 230 14.81 15.34 2.47
C VAL A 230 15.90 14.32 2.80
N VAL A 231 16.02 13.95 4.09
CA VAL A 231 16.97 12.95 4.56
C VAL A 231 16.22 11.76 5.13
N ALA A 232 16.43 10.57 4.59
CA ALA A 232 15.93 9.33 5.15
C ALA A 232 17.00 8.76 6.10
N VAL A 233 16.73 8.75 7.41
CA VAL A 233 17.67 8.26 8.43
C VAL A 233 17.36 6.82 8.81
N PHE A 234 18.37 5.96 8.83
CA PHE A 234 18.24 4.56 9.19
C PHE A 234 18.22 4.38 10.72
N ILE A 235 17.09 3.93 11.23
CA ILE A 235 16.88 3.61 12.64
C ILE A 235 16.23 2.21 12.70
N PRO A 236 17.00 1.13 12.79
CA PRO A 236 16.46 -0.25 12.73
C PRO A 236 15.50 -0.59 13.87
N ASN A 237 15.68 0.03 15.04
CA ASN A 237 14.89 -0.26 16.22
C ASN A 237 13.65 0.64 16.30
N VAL A 238 12.46 0.05 16.37
CA VAL A 238 11.16 0.74 16.41
C VAL A 238 11.04 1.70 17.59
N GLN A 239 11.53 1.30 18.78
CA GLN A 239 11.48 2.18 19.97
C GLN A 239 12.39 3.38 19.81
N GLN A 240 13.55 3.22 19.17
CA GLN A 240 14.46 4.34 18.86
C GLN A 240 13.85 5.28 17.83
N GLN A 241 13.16 4.78 16.80
CA GLN A 241 12.42 5.61 15.84
C GLN A 241 11.41 6.51 16.55
N GLN A 242 10.63 5.96 17.46
CA GLN A 242 9.66 6.74 18.21
C GLN A 242 10.30 7.77 19.12
N ASN A 243 11.35 7.37 19.83
CA ASN A 243 12.06 8.31 20.70
C ASN A 243 12.67 9.47 19.89
N ALA A 244 13.18 9.19 18.68
CA ALA A 244 13.68 10.21 17.76
C ALA A 244 12.56 11.19 17.34
N LEU A 245 11.36 10.67 17.01
CA LEU A 245 10.19 11.52 16.74
C LEU A 245 9.81 12.38 17.95
N TYR A 246 9.78 11.80 19.15
CA TYR A 246 9.40 12.52 20.37
C TYR A 246 10.42 13.60 20.78
N ARG A 247 11.68 13.46 20.37
CA ARG A 247 12.74 14.48 20.57
C ARG A 247 12.84 15.47 19.41
N GLY A 248 12.09 15.26 18.32
CA GLY A 248 12.16 16.10 17.12
C GLY A 248 13.43 15.89 16.30
N GLU A 249 14.10 14.74 16.43
CA GLU A 249 15.28 14.34 15.65
C GLU A 249 14.88 13.84 14.25
N ILE A 250 13.65 13.32 14.13
CA ILE A 250 12.99 13.02 12.86
C ILE A 250 11.65 13.73 12.78
N ASP A 251 11.22 14.04 11.58
CA ASP A 251 10.01 14.78 11.29
C ASP A 251 8.86 13.91 10.84
N VAL A 252 9.16 12.84 10.12
CA VAL A 252 8.16 11.93 9.56
C VAL A 252 8.49 10.50 9.97
N LEU A 253 7.48 9.79 10.45
CA LEU A 253 7.59 8.40 10.86
C LEU A 253 6.28 7.68 10.53
N ARG A 254 6.39 6.43 10.09
CA ARG A 254 5.30 5.47 10.12
C ARG A 254 5.37 4.68 11.43
N PRO A 255 4.57 5.04 12.46
CA PRO A 255 4.66 4.39 13.76
C PRO A 255 4.23 2.94 13.69
N ALA A 256 4.91 2.06 14.39
CA ALA A 256 4.45 0.70 14.61
C ALA A 256 3.13 0.71 15.41
N LEU A 257 2.14 -0.09 14.99
CA LEU A 257 0.79 -0.10 15.58
C LEU A 257 0.77 -0.34 17.09
N PRO A 258 1.59 -1.23 17.70
CA PRO A 258 1.59 -1.42 19.14
C PRO A 258 1.95 -0.16 19.94
N GLN A 259 2.47 0.86 19.29
CA GLN A 259 2.94 2.08 19.94
C GLN A 259 2.12 3.29 19.52
N ILE A 260 1.11 3.12 18.66
CA ILE A 260 0.34 4.23 18.10
C ILE A 260 -0.44 4.99 19.19
N GLY A 261 -1.03 4.27 20.15
CA GLY A 261 -1.74 4.89 21.28
C GLY A 261 -0.83 5.88 22.03
N ARG A 262 0.36 5.43 22.42
CA ARG A 262 1.36 6.28 23.08
C ARG A 262 1.82 7.43 22.18
N THR A 263 1.97 7.19 20.89
CA THR A 263 2.35 8.23 19.94
C THR A 263 1.27 9.31 19.83
N ILE A 264 -0.01 8.92 19.81
CA ILE A 264 -1.14 9.87 19.83
C ILE A 264 -1.17 10.68 21.13
N GLU A 265 -0.94 10.05 22.28
CA GLU A 265 -0.86 10.74 23.58
C GLU A 265 0.28 11.77 23.60
N GLN A 266 1.47 11.39 23.12
CA GLN A 266 2.61 12.29 23.02
C GLN A 266 2.37 13.45 22.04
N ALA A 267 1.70 13.20 20.92
CA ALA A 267 1.29 14.22 19.97
C ALA A 267 0.40 15.27 20.65
N LYS A 268 -0.62 14.82 21.39
CA LYS A 268 -1.53 15.72 22.15
C LYS A 268 -0.81 16.49 23.25
N ALA A 269 0.11 15.84 23.98
CA ALA A 269 0.81 16.45 25.11
C ALA A 269 1.83 17.51 24.67
N LYS A 270 2.54 17.28 23.58
CA LYS A 270 3.66 18.14 23.15
C LYS A 270 3.30 19.14 22.06
N ASN A 271 2.26 18.86 21.29
CA ASN A 271 1.87 19.62 20.08
C ASN A 271 3.04 19.82 19.08
N ALA A 272 4.04 18.94 19.14
CA ALA A 272 5.24 19.00 18.30
C ALA A 272 5.11 18.22 17.00
N PHE A 273 4.19 17.29 16.96
CA PHE A 273 3.84 16.48 15.79
C PHE A 273 2.38 16.07 15.87
N GLU A 274 1.83 15.65 14.73
CA GLU A 274 0.48 15.10 14.62
C GLU A 274 0.53 13.66 14.10
N VAL A 275 -0.49 12.87 14.45
CA VAL A 275 -0.66 11.50 13.98
C VAL A 275 -1.93 11.44 13.14
N ARG A 276 -1.82 10.90 11.94
CA ARG A 276 -2.91 10.79 11.00
C ARG A 276 -3.17 9.35 10.59
N GLU A 277 -4.43 8.95 10.58
CA GLU A 277 -4.88 7.67 10.02
C GLU A 277 -4.95 7.78 8.51
N ILE A 278 -4.41 6.77 7.83
CA ILE A 278 -4.53 6.60 6.38
C ILE A 278 -5.83 5.84 6.12
N LYS A 279 -6.78 6.45 5.41
CA LYS A 279 -8.13 5.91 5.25
C LYS A 279 -8.37 5.15 3.94
N VAL A 280 -7.54 5.37 2.94
CA VAL A 280 -7.71 4.78 1.60
C VAL A 280 -6.54 3.85 1.31
N ASN A 281 -6.81 2.71 0.68
CA ASN A 281 -5.81 1.69 0.28
C ASN A 281 -4.89 1.20 1.42
N ALA A 282 -5.35 1.33 2.66
CA ALA A 282 -4.51 1.26 3.84
C ALA A 282 -4.59 -0.06 4.61
N ALA A 283 -5.46 -1.00 4.22
CA ALA A 283 -5.58 -2.23 4.98
C ALA A 283 -4.31 -3.09 4.86
N GLU A 284 -3.64 -3.28 5.99
CA GLU A 284 -2.59 -4.27 6.16
C GLU A 284 -3.19 -5.53 6.76
N ARG A 285 -3.05 -6.65 6.07
CA ARG A 285 -3.66 -7.91 6.48
C ARG A 285 -2.62 -8.86 7.03
N LEU A 286 -2.81 -9.28 8.26
CA LEU A 286 -2.08 -10.43 8.77
C LEU A 286 -2.76 -11.71 8.28
N SER A 287 -1.98 -12.61 7.71
CA SER A 287 -2.47 -13.84 7.12
C SER A 287 -1.47 -14.98 7.27
N LEU A 288 -1.94 -16.20 7.03
CA LEU A 288 -1.10 -17.40 7.00
C LEU A 288 -1.23 -18.07 5.62
N ASP A 289 -0.12 -18.21 4.93
CA ASP A 289 0.00 -19.07 3.75
C ASP A 289 0.15 -20.52 4.21
N ILE A 290 -0.76 -21.40 3.78
CA ILE A 290 -0.74 -22.80 4.11
C ILE A 290 -0.18 -23.59 2.93
N ASN A 291 0.91 -24.31 3.13
CA ASN A 291 1.46 -25.17 2.09
C ASN A 291 0.57 -26.40 1.91
N ILE A 292 -0.36 -26.34 0.96
CA ILE A 292 -1.34 -27.42 0.72
C ILE A 292 -0.72 -28.63 0.02
N THR A 293 0.54 -28.58 -0.40
CA THR A 293 1.25 -29.74 -0.94
C THR A 293 1.70 -30.71 0.15
N ARG A 294 1.57 -30.32 1.43
CA ARG A 294 1.84 -31.18 2.57
C ARG A 294 0.65 -32.09 2.83
N ASP A 295 0.88 -33.40 2.93
CA ASP A 295 -0.17 -34.41 3.12
C ASP A 295 -1.12 -34.09 4.27
N THR A 296 -0.58 -33.58 5.38
CA THR A 296 -1.36 -33.20 6.56
C THR A 296 -2.24 -31.96 6.33
N LEU A 297 -1.85 -31.04 5.43
CA LEU A 297 -2.52 -29.74 5.22
C LEU A 297 -3.32 -29.67 3.93
N ASN A 298 -3.37 -30.77 3.15
CA ASN A 298 -4.04 -30.78 1.84
C ASN A 298 -5.58 -30.76 1.91
N LYS A 299 -6.18 -31.16 3.06
CA LYS A 299 -7.64 -31.16 3.23
C LYS A 299 -8.16 -29.80 3.69
N PRO A 300 -9.16 -29.21 3.02
CA PRO A 300 -9.77 -27.94 3.45
C PRO A 300 -10.26 -27.93 4.89
N LEU A 301 -10.89 -29.03 5.35
CA LEU A 301 -11.42 -29.15 6.71
C LEU A 301 -10.33 -28.94 7.79
N ILE A 302 -9.09 -29.40 7.54
CA ILE A 302 -7.96 -29.19 8.46
C ILE A 302 -7.60 -27.71 8.53
N ARG A 303 -7.53 -27.03 7.38
CA ARG A 303 -7.20 -25.59 7.32
C ARG A 303 -8.29 -24.73 7.96
N GLN A 304 -9.56 -25.08 7.75
CA GLN A 304 -10.71 -24.46 8.41
C GLN A 304 -10.68 -24.68 9.93
N ALA A 305 -10.29 -25.87 10.38
CA ALA A 305 -10.10 -26.17 11.80
C ALA A 305 -8.98 -25.31 12.41
N LEU A 306 -7.84 -25.16 11.69
CA LEU A 306 -6.73 -24.31 12.13
C LEU A 306 -7.17 -22.84 12.27
N LEU A 307 -7.99 -22.31 11.34
CA LEU A 307 -8.54 -20.97 11.46
C LEU A 307 -9.51 -20.85 12.65
N THR A 308 -10.41 -21.82 12.82
CA THR A 308 -11.38 -21.86 13.93
C THR A 308 -10.70 -21.91 15.30
N ALA A 309 -9.48 -22.46 15.36
CA ALA A 309 -8.70 -22.51 16.59
C ALA A 309 -7.95 -21.20 16.90
N ILE A 310 -7.89 -20.21 16.02
CA ILE A 310 -7.14 -18.97 16.25
C ILE A 310 -8.03 -17.89 16.87
N ASP A 311 -7.63 -17.39 18.04
CA ASP A 311 -8.25 -16.25 18.71
C ASP A 311 -7.82 -14.92 18.03
N ARG A 312 -8.54 -14.56 16.98
CA ARG A 312 -8.25 -13.36 16.16
C ARG A 312 -8.55 -12.06 16.91
N GLU A 313 -9.53 -12.09 17.83
CA GLU A 313 -9.83 -10.94 18.70
C GLU A 313 -8.67 -10.66 19.66
N ARG A 314 -8.08 -11.72 20.22
CA ARG A 314 -6.89 -11.60 21.06
C ARG A 314 -5.71 -11.02 20.28
N ILE A 315 -5.48 -11.47 19.04
CA ILE A 315 -4.46 -10.88 18.16
C ILE A 315 -4.73 -9.40 17.94
N SER A 316 -5.98 -9.01 17.62
CA SER A 316 -6.36 -7.61 17.46
C SER A 316 -6.06 -6.79 18.70
N LYS A 317 -6.44 -7.29 19.88
CA LYS A 317 -6.28 -6.58 21.15
C LYS A 317 -4.83 -6.52 21.62
N ASP A 318 -4.15 -7.66 21.67
CA ASP A 318 -2.84 -7.79 22.33
C ASP A 318 -1.68 -7.39 21.42
N VAL A 319 -1.79 -7.62 20.10
CA VAL A 319 -0.73 -7.28 19.13
C VAL A 319 -0.94 -5.89 18.53
N TYR A 320 -2.18 -5.56 18.20
CA TYR A 320 -2.51 -4.31 17.49
C TYR A 320 -3.22 -3.26 18.37
N GLN A 321 -3.36 -3.52 19.67
CA GLN A 321 -4.01 -2.60 20.63
C GLN A 321 -5.42 -2.15 20.20
N GLY A 322 -6.18 -3.03 19.55
CA GLY A 322 -7.51 -2.74 19.02
C GLY A 322 -7.53 -1.90 17.75
N LEU A 323 -6.38 -1.66 17.11
CA LEU A 323 -6.27 -0.93 15.84
C LEU A 323 -6.31 -1.86 14.61
N ALA A 324 -6.45 -3.15 14.84
CA ALA A 324 -6.83 -4.13 13.85
C ALA A 324 -8.18 -4.75 14.26
N PHE A 325 -8.84 -5.38 13.32
CA PHE A 325 -10.08 -6.14 13.57
C PHE A 325 -10.01 -7.47 12.83
N PRO A 326 -10.65 -8.53 13.36
CA PRO A 326 -10.70 -9.82 12.69
C PRO A 326 -11.25 -9.69 11.28
N ALA A 327 -10.55 -10.25 10.30
CA ALA A 327 -10.96 -10.19 8.91
C ALA A 327 -12.30 -10.93 8.70
N MET A 328 -13.23 -10.29 8.02
CA MET A 328 -14.54 -10.85 7.74
C MET A 328 -14.48 -11.92 6.64
N ASN A 329 -13.57 -11.74 5.68
CA ASN A 329 -13.33 -12.68 4.58
C ASN A 329 -11.95 -12.45 3.94
N ALA A 330 -11.69 -13.05 2.79
CA ALA A 330 -10.43 -12.92 2.07
C ALA A 330 -10.27 -11.55 1.38
N ILE A 331 -11.36 -10.82 1.13
CA ILE A 331 -11.37 -9.52 0.46
C ILE A 331 -11.25 -8.41 1.50
N PRO A 332 -10.29 -7.48 1.40
CA PRO A 332 -10.14 -6.38 2.35
C PRO A 332 -11.34 -5.45 2.39
N GLU A 333 -11.62 -4.89 3.55
CA GLU A 333 -12.77 -4.01 3.76
C GLU A 333 -12.80 -2.76 2.88
N GLN A 334 -11.67 -2.30 2.38
CA GLN A 334 -11.64 -1.20 1.39
C GLN A 334 -12.40 -1.55 0.10
N PHE A 335 -12.62 -2.83 -0.18
CA PHE A 335 -13.39 -3.35 -1.29
C PHE A 335 -14.77 -3.88 -0.86
N THR A 336 -15.40 -3.26 0.15
CA THR A 336 -16.73 -3.67 0.64
C THR A 336 -17.79 -3.75 -0.45
N MET A 337 -17.65 -2.95 -1.52
CA MET A 337 -18.54 -3.04 -2.68
C MET A 337 -18.46 -4.39 -3.40
N LEU A 338 -17.35 -5.13 -3.24
CA LEU A 338 -17.12 -6.43 -3.86
C LEU A 338 -17.54 -7.59 -2.95
N THR A 339 -17.57 -7.39 -1.63
CA THR A 339 -17.75 -8.48 -0.65
C THR A 339 -19.18 -9.00 -0.61
N ASP A 340 -19.34 -10.29 -0.32
CA ASP A 340 -20.62 -10.91 0.01
C ASP A 340 -20.77 -11.05 1.53
N PRO A 341 -21.74 -10.38 2.16
CA PRO A 341 -21.97 -10.49 3.61
C PRO A 341 -22.32 -11.90 4.09
N SER A 342 -22.68 -12.83 3.20
CA SER A 342 -22.92 -14.23 3.53
C SER A 342 -21.62 -15.00 3.80
N VAL A 343 -20.50 -14.54 3.26
CA VAL A 343 -19.16 -15.09 3.53
C VAL A 343 -18.55 -14.30 4.69
N ASP A 344 -18.81 -14.75 5.90
CA ASP A 344 -18.35 -14.10 7.13
C ASP A 344 -17.56 -15.08 8.01
N TYR A 345 -16.23 -14.95 7.97
CA TYR A 345 -15.31 -15.80 8.75
C TYR A 345 -15.51 -15.64 10.26
N ASN A 346 -16.02 -14.49 10.72
CA ASN A 346 -16.28 -14.27 12.14
C ASN A 346 -17.48 -15.07 12.65
N LYS A 347 -18.38 -15.48 11.74
CA LYS A 347 -19.48 -16.40 12.03
C LYS A 347 -19.14 -17.85 11.70
N GLN A 348 -18.60 -18.09 10.51
CA GLN A 348 -18.33 -19.44 10.00
C GLN A 348 -17.21 -20.13 10.77
N PHE A 349 -16.14 -19.37 11.07
CA PHE A 349 -14.90 -19.81 11.72
C PHE A 349 -14.63 -18.99 13.00
N ALA A 350 -15.68 -18.75 13.79
CA ALA A 350 -15.55 -18.14 15.12
C ALA A 350 -14.57 -18.94 15.98
N TYR A 351 -13.81 -18.27 16.84
CA TYR A 351 -12.87 -18.92 17.74
C TYR A 351 -13.57 -19.95 18.63
N ASP A 352 -13.31 -21.22 18.38
CA ASP A 352 -13.85 -22.36 19.12
C ASP A 352 -12.85 -23.53 19.06
N PRO A 353 -11.96 -23.64 20.05
CA PRO A 353 -10.99 -24.74 20.10
C PRO A 353 -11.63 -26.13 20.17
N ALA A 354 -12.81 -26.25 20.82
CA ALA A 354 -13.49 -27.53 20.93
C ALA A 354 -14.08 -27.97 19.60
N LYS A 355 -14.70 -27.05 18.84
CA LYS A 355 -15.15 -27.28 17.46
C LYS A 355 -13.98 -27.62 16.56
N ALA A 356 -12.88 -26.86 16.63
CA ALA A 356 -11.67 -27.11 15.84
C ALA A 356 -11.10 -28.53 16.11
N GLY A 357 -11.06 -28.98 17.37
CA GLY A 357 -10.65 -30.33 17.73
C GLY A 357 -11.53 -31.41 17.07
N LYS A 358 -12.86 -31.24 17.09
CA LYS A 358 -13.81 -32.15 16.43
C LYS A 358 -13.60 -32.19 14.90
N MET A 359 -13.41 -31.03 14.28
CA MET A 359 -13.13 -30.95 12.84
C MET A 359 -11.83 -31.70 12.47
N LEU A 360 -10.80 -31.68 13.34
CA LEU A 360 -9.58 -32.46 13.13
C LEU A 360 -9.81 -33.96 13.30
N ASP A 361 -10.66 -34.36 14.25
CA ASP A 361 -11.07 -35.78 14.42
C ASP A 361 -11.79 -36.28 13.16
N GLU A 362 -12.74 -35.50 12.63
CA GLU A 362 -13.48 -35.79 11.39
C GLU A 362 -12.54 -35.85 10.17
N ALA A 363 -11.48 -35.02 10.15
CA ALA A 363 -10.47 -35.03 9.10
C ALA A 363 -9.54 -36.27 9.16
N GLY A 364 -9.65 -37.09 10.19
CA GLY A 364 -8.83 -38.30 10.41
C GLY A 364 -7.55 -38.02 11.20
N LEU A 365 -7.51 -36.94 11.96
CA LEU A 365 -6.38 -36.55 12.83
C LEU A 365 -6.79 -36.54 14.31
N PRO A 366 -7.15 -37.71 14.90
CA PRO A 366 -7.56 -37.76 16.29
C PRO A 366 -6.41 -37.45 17.25
N LEU A 367 -6.76 -36.97 18.44
CA LEU A 367 -5.78 -36.72 19.49
C LEU A 367 -5.21 -38.08 20.01
N LYS A 368 -3.88 -38.26 19.93
CA LYS A 368 -3.15 -39.40 20.42
C LYS A 368 -2.03 -38.90 21.33
N ASP A 369 -2.03 -39.33 22.58
CA ASP A 369 -1.03 -38.94 23.60
C ASP A 369 -0.82 -37.40 23.67
N GLY A 370 -1.93 -36.65 23.58
CA GLY A 370 -1.90 -35.19 23.64
C GLY A 370 -1.47 -34.49 22.35
N LYS A 371 -1.22 -35.23 21.25
CA LYS A 371 -0.73 -34.69 20.00
C LYS A 371 -1.51 -35.24 18.80
N ARG A 372 -1.71 -34.40 17.77
CA ARG A 372 -2.33 -34.77 16.49
C ARG A 372 -1.30 -34.82 15.36
N PHE A 373 -0.60 -33.71 15.14
CA PHE A 373 0.47 -33.58 14.16
C PHE A 373 1.37 -32.38 14.52
N THR A 374 2.46 -32.22 13.76
CA THR A 374 3.40 -31.11 13.92
C THR A 374 3.34 -30.22 12.69
N VAL A 375 3.46 -28.90 12.87
CA VAL A 375 3.63 -27.92 11.78
C VAL A 375 4.94 -27.15 11.94
N ASP A 376 5.66 -26.96 10.82
CA ASP A 376 6.76 -26.01 10.69
C ASP A 376 6.15 -24.64 10.37
N PHE A 377 6.06 -23.79 11.41
CA PHE A 377 5.49 -22.46 11.31
C PHE A 377 6.61 -21.42 11.21
N THR A 378 6.66 -20.67 10.12
CA THR A 378 7.68 -19.66 9.87
C THR A 378 7.08 -18.27 9.66
N GLY A 379 7.89 -17.22 9.82
CA GLY A 379 7.54 -15.83 9.55
C GLY A 379 8.81 -14.98 9.42
N ALA A 380 8.68 -13.83 8.79
CA ALA A 380 9.76 -12.85 8.73
C ALA A 380 9.85 -12.04 10.01
N VAL A 381 11.08 -11.72 10.47
CA VAL A 381 11.34 -10.75 11.52
C VAL A 381 12.15 -9.58 10.97
N ASN A 382 11.62 -8.38 11.16
CA ASN A 382 12.29 -7.11 10.92
C ASN A 382 11.51 -6.01 11.64
N ALA A 383 11.98 -4.77 11.60
CA ALA A 383 11.31 -3.64 12.26
C ALA A 383 9.89 -3.39 11.71
N ASP A 384 9.65 -3.69 10.44
CA ASP A 384 8.34 -3.52 9.81
C ASP A 384 7.37 -4.68 10.13
N ALA A 385 7.90 -5.82 10.59
CA ALA A 385 7.14 -7.02 10.99
C ALA A 385 7.01 -7.16 12.52
N PHE A 386 6.80 -6.05 13.23
CA PHE A 386 6.66 -6.00 14.70
C PHE A 386 5.59 -6.95 15.25
N TYR A 387 4.58 -7.26 14.45
CA TYR A 387 3.48 -8.17 14.77
C TYR A 387 3.91 -9.65 14.75
N ALA A 388 5.00 -9.98 14.07
CA ALA A 388 5.33 -11.36 13.72
C ALA A 388 5.51 -12.24 14.96
N GLU A 389 6.37 -11.86 15.88
CA GLU A 389 6.64 -12.65 17.07
C GLU A 389 5.41 -12.78 17.99
N PRO A 390 4.76 -11.68 18.45
CA PRO A 390 3.62 -11.80 19.36
C PRO A 390 2.43 -12.52 18.74
N ALA A 391 2.12 -12.29 17.45
CA ALA A 391 1.04 -13.01 16.77
C ALA A 391 1.36 -14.50 16.63
N ALA A 392 2.59 -14.85 16.22
CA ALA A 392 3.01 -16.24 16.10
C ALA A 392 2.92 -17.01 17.43
N GLN A 393 3.27 -16.37 18.54
CA GLN A 393 3.16 -16.96 19.88
C GLN A 393 1.71 -17.25 20.26
N ILE A 394 0.79 -16.31 20.00
CA ILE A 394 -0.65 -16.49 20.23
C ILE A 394 -1.17 -17.66 19.38
N ILE A 395 -0.88 -17.67 18.07
CA ILE A 395 -1.31 -18.72 17.14
C ILE A 395 -0.77 -20.08 17.57
N ALA A 396 0.53 -20.16 17.88
CA ALA A 396 1.17 -21.40 18.34
C ALA A 396 0.55 -21.91 19.64
N ALA A 397 0.25 -21.04 20.60
CA ALA A 397 -0.43 -21.42 21.84
C ALA A 397 -1.84 -21.95 21.57
N ASN A 398 -2.62 -21.29 20.71
CA ASN A 398 -3.96 -21.73 20.32
C ASN A 398 -3.93 -23.12 19.65
N TRP A 399 -3.01 -23.36 18.72
CA TRP A 399 -2.88 -24.64 18.03
C TRP A 399 -2.40 -25.77 18.96
N ARG A 400 -1.46 -25.48 19.87
CA ARG A 400 -1.04 -26.47 20.88
C ARG A 400 -2.19 -26.89 21.79
N ALA A 401 -3.12 -25.97 22.11
CA ALA A 401 -4.29 -26.29 22.94
C ALA A 401 -5.24 -27.32 22.29
N ILE A 402 -5.20 -27.46 20.95
CA ILE A 402 -5.96 -28.48 20.22
C ILE A 402 -5.12 -29.67 19.76
N GLY A 403 -3.89 -29.84 20.31
CA GLY A 403 -2.99 -30.93 20.01
C GLY A 403 -2.14 -30.81 18.75
N VAL A 404 -2.08 -29.65 18.13
CA VAL A 404 -1.16 -29.38 17.01
C VAL A 404 0.16 -28.86 17.58
N ASP A 405 1.21 -29.64 17.43
CA ASP A 405 2.56 -29.25 17.85
C ASP A 405 3.16 -28.25 16.86
N VAL A 406 3.76 -27.17 17.37
CA VAL A 406 4.25 -26.06 16.53
C VAL A 406 5.75 -25.90 16.72
N LYS A 407 6.49 -26.08 15.63
CA LYS A 407 7.89 -25.70 15.49
C LYS A 407 7.96 -24.30 14.88
N LEU A 408 8.12 -23.28 15.75
CA LEU A 408 8.14 -21.88 15.32
C LEU A 408 9.56 -21.46 14.96
N SER A 409 9.75 -20.91 13.76
CA SER A 409 10.98 -20.31 13.29
C SER A 409 10.73 -18.95 12.66
N LEU A 410 11.17 -17.88 13.33
CA LEU A 410 11.12 -16.53 12.80
C LEU A 410 12.48 -16.19 12.20
N LEU A 411 12.51 -15.76 10.94
CA LEU A 411 13.72 -15.66 10.12
C LEU A 411 13.92 -14.23 9.60
N GLU A 412 15.17 -13.84 9.43
CA GLU A 412 15.52 -12.63 8.66
C GLU A 412 14.91 -12.68 7.25
N GLY A 413 14.51 -11.49 6.74
CA GLY A 413 13.69 -11.36 5.53
C GLY A 413 14.16 -12.19 4.32
N GLN A 414 15.46 -12.19 4.01
CA GLN A 414 15.97 -12.96 2.87
C GLN A 414 15.93 -14.48 3.12
N LEU A 415 16.22 -14.93 4.33
CA LEU A 415 16.14 -16.34 4.70
C LEU A 415 14.69 -16.84 4.64
N TRP A 416 13.75 -16.02 5.15
CA TRP A 416 12.34 -16.31 5.05
C TRP A 416 11.86 -16.36 3.59
N THR A 417 12.26 -15.39 2.77
CA THR A 417 11.93 -15.35 1.34
C THR A 417 12.41 -16.61 0.61
N ASN A 418 13.64 -17.03 0.86
CA ASN A 418 14.17 -18.25 0.26
C ASN A 418 13.38 -19.47 0.73
N LYS A 419 13.18 -19.65 2.05
CA LYS A 419 12.44 -20.78 2.62
C LYS A 419 11.02 -20.91 2.05
N VAL A 420 10.30 -19.80 1.92
CA VAL A 420 8.88 -19.78 1.55
C VAL A 420 8.68 -19.79 0.04
N PHE A 421 9.33 -18.87 -0.70
CA PHE A 421 9.03 -18.66 -2.13
C PHE A 421 9.95 -19.44 -3.07
N LYS A 422 11.21 -19.66 -2.70
CA LYS A 422 12.16 -20.39 -3.53
C LYS A 422 12.11 -21.89 -3.25
N ASP A 423 12.33 -22.27 -1.98
CA ASP A 423 12.49 -23.67 -1.59
C ASP A 423 11.15 -24.34 -1.24
N ARG A 424 10.11 -23.57 -0.93
CA ARG A 424 8.79 -24.02 -0.45
C ARG A 424 8.87 -25.04 0.70
N ASN A 425 9.88 -24.87 1.55
CA ASN A 425 10.16 -25.77 2.66
C ASN A 425 9.58 -25.23 3.97
N TYR A 426 8.27 -25.21 4.06
CA TYR A 426 7.48 -24.79 5.22
C TYR A 426 6.14 -25.51 5.22
N ASP A 427 5.44 -25.52 6.34
CA ASP A 427 4.05 -25.99 6.44
C ASP A 427 3.10 -24.79 6.50
N VAL A 428 3.41 -23.82 7.34
CA VAL A 428 2.67 -22.55 7.49
C VAL A 428 3.64 -21.38 7.49
N SER A 429 3.32 -20.34 6.72
CA SER A 429 4.08 -19.09 6.72
C SER A 429 3.20 -17.92 7.08
N MET A 430 3.63 -17.12 8.06
CA MET A 430 2.96 -15.86 8.38
C MET A 430 3.42 -14.76 7.44
N VAL A 431 2.46 -14.01 6.90
CA VAL A 431 2.68 -12.93 5.94
C VAL A 431 1.80 -11.72 6.26
N SER A 432 2.31 -10.53 6.04
CA SER A 432 1.50 -9.31 5.96
C SER A 432 1.36 -8.88 4.52
N LEU A 433 0.15 -8.61 4.10
CA LEU A 433 -0.19 -8.23 2.74
C LEU A 433 -0.90 -6.86 2.74
N THR A 434 -0.51 -6.00 1.84
CA THR A 434 -1.23 -4.75 1.60
C THR A 434 -2.21 -4.92 0.44
N ALA A 435 -3.44 -4.41 0.64
CA ALA A 435 -4.55 -4.54 -0.29
C ALA A 435 -4.40 -3.52 -1.38
N ARG A 436 -3.69 -3.11 -2.08
CA ARG A 436 -3.55 -2.12 -3.18
C ARG A 436 -4.89 -1.52 -3.67
N THR A 437 -4.81 -0.72 -4.69
CA THR A 437 -5.96 -0.01 -5.29
C THR A 437 -6.91 -0.93 -6.05
N ASP A 438 -6.42 -2.08 -6.52
CA ASP A 438 -7.22 -3.09 -7.21
C ASP A 438 -6.92 -4.48 -6.62
N PRO A 439 -7.93 -5.33 -6.40
CA PRO A 439 -7.76 -6.68 -5.89
C PRO A 439 -6.76 -7.52 -6.68
N LEU A 440 -6.68 -7.36 -7.99
CA LEU A 440 -5.74 -8.08 -8.85
C LEU A 440 -4.29 -7.97 -8.35
N PHE A 441 -3.88 -6.79 -7.87
CA PHE A 441 -2.52 -6.54 -7.41
C PHE A 441 -2.29 -6.87 -5.94
N GLY A 442 -3.32 -6.80 -5.11
CA GLY A 442 -3.18 -6.95 -3.66
C GLY A 442 -3.77 -8.23 -3.07
N VAL A 443 -4.80 -8.78 -3.69
CA VAL A 443 -5.58 -9.93 -3.18
C VAL A 443 -5.36 -11.16 -4.04
N ASP A 444 -5.71 -11.06 -5.32
CA ASP A 444 -5.81 -12.21 -6.23
C ASP A 444 -4.48 -12.95 -6.37
N ARG A 445 -3.35 -12.22 -6.31
CA ARG A 445 -2.00 -12.82 -6.37
C ARG A 445 -1.75 -13.86 -5.27
N SER A 446 -2.49 -13.82 -4.16
CA SER A 446 -2.36 -14.78 -3.06
C SER A 446 -3.11 -16.08 -3.30
N PHE A 447 -4.03 -16.10 -4.27
CA PHE A 447 -4.95 -17.22 -4.49
C PHE A 447 -4.85 -17.83 -5.89
N LEU A 448 -4.46 -17.05 -6.89
CA LEU A 448 -4.40 -17.53 -8.27
C LEU A 448 -3.23 -18.47 -8.50
N CYS A 449 -3.34 -19.31 -9.53
CA CYS A 449 -2.32 -20.29 -9.88
C CYS A 449 -0.95 -19.63 -10.11
N ASN A 450 0.09 -20.16 -9.46
CA ASN A 450 1.48 -19.74 -9.63
C ASN A 450 2.32 -20.90 -10.16
N THR A 451 2.12 -21.25 -11.42
CA THR A 451 2.78 -22.39 -12.07
C THR A 451 4.24 -22.16 -12.42
N THR A 452 4.66 -20.89 -12.48
CA THR A 452 6.04 -20.47 -12.83
C THR A 452 6.87 -20.09 -11.62
N ASN A 453 6.35 -20.28 -10.40
CA ASN A 453 7.02 -19.98 -9.14
C ASN A 453 7.51 -18.52 -9.02
N VAL A 454 6.70 -17.57 -9.45
CA VAL A 454 6.99 -16.14 -9.29
C VAL A 454 7.08 -15.83 -7.78
N PRO A 455 8.19 -15.21 -7.31
CA PRO A 455 8.32 -14.84 -5.91
C PRO A 455 7.22 -13.87 -5.45
N TYR A 456 6.81 -13.96 -4.18
CA TYR A 456 5.75 -13.15 -3.56
C TYR A 456 4.36 -13.30 -4.17
N VAL A 457 4.16 -14.32 -5.00
CA VAL A 457 2.87 -14.73 -5.55
C VAL A 457 2.57 -16.13 -5.03
N ASN A 458 1.37 -16.34 -4.49
CA ASN A 458 0.81 -17.60 -4.01
C ASN A 458 1.85 -18.73 -3.78
N PRO A 459 2.46 -18.83 -2.60
CA PRO A 459 3.46 -19.86 -2.33
C PRO A 459 2.83 -21.19 -1.86
N THR A 460 1.49 -21.23 -1.69
CA THR A 460 0.76 -22.33 -1.03
C THR A 460 0.70 -23.62 -1.85
N GLY A 461 0.98 -23.54 -3.16
CA GLY A 461 0.75 -24.65 -4.10
C GLY A 461 -0.70 -24.81 -4.53
N TYR A 462 -1.60 -23.94 -4.03
CA TYR A 462 -3.00 -23.91 -4.48
C TYR A 462 -3.10 -23.45 -5.93
N CYS A 463 -3.90 -24.16 -6.72
CA CYS A 463 -4.22 -23.77 -8.09
C CYS A 463 -5.62 -24.29 -8.42
N ASN A 464 -6.55 -23.37 -8.65
CA ASN A 464 -7.93 -23.68 -9.04
C ASN A 464 -8.25 -22.92 -10.33
N PRO A 465 -8.35 -23.62 -11.50
CA PRO A 465 -8.62 -22.98 -12.78
C PRO A 465 -9.96 -22.23 -12.83
N ASP A 466 -10.97 -22.66 -12.06
CA ASP A 466 -12.26 -21.97 -12.01
C ASP A 466 -12.11 -20.62 -11.29
N LEU A 467 -11.30 -20.57 -10.22
CA LEU A 467 -10.99 -19.33 -9.53
C LEU A 467 -10.22 -18.34 -10.44
N ASP A 468 -9.24 -18.84 -11.18
CA ASP A 468 -8.49 -18.06 -12.16
C ASP A 468 -9.41 -17.49 -13.25
N ALA A 469 -10.35 -18.31 -13.75
CA ALA A 469 -11.32 -17.87 -14.75
C ALA A 469 -12.29 -16.80 -14.22
N ILE A 470 -12.74 -16.94 -12.96
CA ILE A 470 -13.58 -15.94 -12.28
C ILE A 470 -12.82 -14.63 -12.12
N ALA A 471 -11.57 -14.68 -11.63
CA ALA A 471 -10.73 -13.50 -11.47
C ALA A 471 -10.47 -12.80 -12.82
N ALA A 472 -10.25 -13.55 -13.89
CA ALA A 472 -10.08 -13.00 -15.23
C ALA A 472 -11.35 -12.28 -15.73
N LYS A 473 -12.54 -12.86 -15.50
CA LYS A 473 -13.82 -12.20 -15.82
C LYS A 473 -14.01 -10.93 -14.99
N ALA A 474 -13.69 -10.97 -13.70
CA ALA A 474 -13.75 -9.80 -12.85
C ALA A 474 -12.79 -8.70 -13.32
N ALA A 475 -11.56 -9.04 -13.70
CA ALA A 475 -10.57 -8.08 -14.19
C ALA A 475 -10.98 -7.41 -15.53
N ALA A 476 -11.85 -8.04 -16.32
CA ALA A 476 -12.29 -7.52 -17.62
C ALA A 476 -13.29 -6.35 -17.51
N VAL A 477 -13.95 -6.20 -16.35
CA VAL A 477 -14.97 -5.17 -16.13
C VAL A 477 -14.51 -4.12 -15.10
N PRO A 478 -15.08 -2.89 -15.09
CA PRO A 478 -14.80 -1.88 -14.09
C PRO A 478 -14.99 -2.41 -12.66
N LEU A 479 -14.26 -1.84 -11.70
CA LEU A 479 -14.22 -2.32 -10.31
C LEU A 479 -15.63 -2.42 -9.68
N GLU A 480 -16.50 -1.45 -9.94
CA GLU A 480 -17.87 -1.36 -9.44
C GLU A 480 -18.80 -2.46 -9.97
N GLU A 481 -18.46 -3.07 -11.10
CA GLU A 481 -19.26 -4.13 -11.72
C GLU A 481 -18.82 -5.55 -11.31
N ARG A 482 -17.72 -5.69 -10.56
CA ARG A 482 -17.08 -6.97 -10.25
C ARG A 482 -17.77 -7.80 -9.18
N ARG A 483 -18.71 -7.24 -8.42
CA ARG A 483 -19.31 -7.88 -7.24
C ARG A 483 -19.84 -9.30 -7.50
N GLN A 484 -20.51 -9.52 -8.62
CA GLN A 484 -21.06 -10.84 -8.96
C GLN A 484 -19.98 -11.92 -9.10
N TRP A 485 -18.78 -11.55 -9.55
CA TRP A 485 -17.64 -12.44 -9.70
C TRP A 485 -16.93 -12.69 -8.37
N TYR A 486 -16.74 -11.63 -7.58
CA TYR A 486 -16.11 -11.74 -6.28
C TYR A 486 -16.96 -12.52 -5.26
N LYS A 487 -18.28 -12.55 -5.38
CA LYS A 487 -19.13 -13.46 -4.61
C LYS A 487 -18.72 -14.92 -4.81
N GLN A 488 -18.66 -15.38 -6.05
CA GLN A 488 -18.25 -16.75 -6.37
C GLN A 488 -16.78 -17.02 -5.95
N TYR A 489 -15.92 -16.02 -6.13
CA TYR A 489 -14.53 -16.05 -5.72
C TYR A 489 -14.37 -16.30 -4.21
N GLU A 490 -15.11 -15.54 -3.38
CA GLU A 490 -15.09 -15.67 -1.93
C GLU A 490 -15.64 -17.03 -1.45
N GLU A 491 -16.70 -17.55 -2.07
CA GLU A 491 -17.26 -18.87 -1.77
C GLU A 491 -16.22 -19.98 -2.01
N ILE A 492 -15.50 -19.93 -3.13
CA ILE A 492 -14.43 -20.89 -3.43
C ILE A 492 -13.30 -20.78 -2.40
N ILE A 493 -12.84 -19.57 -2.10
CA ILE A 493 -11.75 -19.37 -1.13
C ILE A 493 -12.16 -19.82 0.26
N ALA A 494 -13.37 -19.52 0.71
CA ALA A 494 -13.87 -19.95 2.02
C ALA A 494 -13.99 -21.48 2.12
N ARG A 495 -14.39 -22.14 1.03
CA ARG A 495 -14.45 -23.60 0.92
C ARG A 495 -13.06 -24.23 0.94
N ASP A 496 -12.16 -23.75 0.10
CA ASP A 496 -10.84 -24.37 -0.12
C ASP A 496 -9.78 -23.91 0.90
N MET A 497 -9.92 -22.72 1.46
CA MET A 497 -9.11 -22.12 2.53
C MET A 497 -7.59 -22.29 2.34
N PRO A 498 -7.00 -21.91 1.20
CA PRO A 498 -5.56 -22.08 0.97
C PRO A 498 -4.71 -21.06 1.77
N HIS A 499 -5.35 -20.02 2.26
CA HIS A 499 -4.76 -18.87 2.92
C HIS A 499 -5.69 -18.41 4.04
N LEU A 500 -5.18 -18.30 5.26
CA LEU A 500 -5.98 -17.88 6.41
C LEU A 500 -5.81 -16.37 6.62
N THR A 501 -6.80 -15.59 6.26
CA THR A 501 -6.82 -14.16 6.56
C THR A 501 -7.26 -13.95 8.00
N LEU A 502 -6.41 -13.35 8.82
CA LEU A 502 -6.62 -13.23 10.27
C LEU A 502 -7.19 -11.88 10.67
N THR A 503 -6.48 -10.80 10.34
CA THR A 503 -6.86 -9.45 10.73
C THR A 503 -6.62 -8.44 9.61
N ASN A 504 -7.39 -7.35 9.64
CA ASN A 504 -7.13 -6.12 8.89
C ASN A 504 -6.70 -5.02 9.88
N ALA A 505 -5.57 -4.39 9.63
CA ALA A 505 -5.01 -3.36 10.48
C ALA A 505 -5.04 -1.99 9.81
N LYS A 506 -5.30 -0.96 10.60
CA LYS A 506 -5.20 0.44 10.18
C LYS A 506 -3.75 0.86 9.99
N LYS A 507 -3.50 1.85 9.16
CA LYS A 507 -2.19 2.47 8.98
C LYS A 507 -2.20 3.92 9.45
N PHE A 508 -1.04 4.37 9.94
CA PHE A 508 -0.86 5.73 10.44
C PHE A 508 0.48 6.27 9.99
N PHE A 509 0.58 7.59 9.91
CA PHE A 509 1.86 8.29 9.90
C PHE A 509 1.86 9.40 10.94
N ALA A 510 3.03 9.77 11.41
CA ALA A 510 3.26 10.91 12.27
C ALA A 510 4.13 11.93 11.53
N ILE A 511 3.80 13.22 11.64
CA ILE A 511 4.53 14.30 10.99
C ILE A 511 4.68 15.49 11.93
N SER A 512 5.85 16.11 11.92
CA SER A 512 6.17 17.30 12.72
C SER A 512 5.20 18.46 12.44
N SER A 513 4.70 19.09 13.50
CA SER A 513 3.77 20.23 13.40
C SER A 513 4.41 21.48 12.77
N ARG A 514 5.73 21.50 12.58
CA ARG A 514 6.45 22.58 11.89
C ARG A 514 6.17 22.62 10.39
N PHE A 515 5.54 21.58 9.83
CA PHE A 515 5.21 21.50 8.42
C PHE A 515 3.76 21.89 8.13
N GLY A 516 3.56 22.51 6.95
CA GLY A 516 2.28 22.73 6.30
C GLY A 516 2.21 21.94 4.99
N GLY A 517 1.07 22.04 4.28
CA GLY A 517 0.86 21.36 2.99
C GLY A 517 0.52 19.87 3.08
N ILE A 518 0.29 19.35 4.29
CA ILE A 518 0.07 17.92 4.53
C ILE A 518 -1.33 17.49 4.06
N ASP A 519 -2.29 18.40 4.06
CA ASP A 519 -3.70 18.11 3.76
C ASP A 519 -4.06 18.15 2.28
N GLU A 520 -3.24 18.81 1.47
CA GLU A 520 -3.63 19.17 0.12
C GLU A 520 -3.48 18.01 -0.86
N GLU A 521 -2.40 17.23 -0.70
CA GLU A 521 -2.17 16.05 -1.51
C GLU A 521 -1.47 14.98 -0.65
N MET A 522 -2.22 14.06 -0.08
CA MET A 522 -1.64 12.83 0.41
C MET A 522 -1.50 11.88 -0.78
N ASP A 523 -0.30 11.45 -1.07
CA ASP A 523 -0.11 10.29 -1.90
C ASP A 523 -0.52 9.06 -1.08
N LEU A 524 -1.72 8.57 -1.32
CA LEU A 524 -2.29 7.44 -0.59
C LEU A 524 -1.88 6.10 -1.18
N ALA A 525 -1.05 6.16 -2.17
CA ALA A 525 -0.45 5.01 -2.72
C ALA A 525 0.23 4.22 -1.59
N PHE A 526 0.33 2.98 -1.74
CA PHE A 526 0.85 1.85 -0.96
C PHE A 526 1.40 2.13 0.45
N ASN A 527 2.11 3.23 0.68
CA ASN A 527 2.85 3.49 1.92
C ASN A 527 2.23 4.54 2.83
N GLY A 528 1.27 5.34 2.30
CA GLY A 528 0.57 6.35 3.08
C GLY A 528 1.49 7.42 3.67
N ASN A 529 2.53 7.80 2.94
CA ASN A 529 3.35 8.94 3.31
C ASN A 529 2.67 10.25 2.87
N PRO A 530 2.93 11.38 3.56
CA PRO A 530 2.56 12.67 3.02
C PRO A 530 3.28 12.90 1.69
N ASP A 531 2.61 13.50 0.71
CA ASP A 531 3.27 13.93 -0.52
C ASP A 531 4.31 15.01 -0.21
N MET A 532 5.57 14.59 -0.12
CA MET A 532 6.67 15.46 0.25
C MET A 532 6.90 16.61 -0.75
N ALA A 533 6.33 16.54 -1.96
CA ALA A 533 6.34 17.66 -2.89
C ALA A 533 5.52 18.86 -2.38
N SER A 534 4.43 18.60 -1.68
CA SER A 534 3.50 19.62 -1.16
C SER A 534 3.90 20.14 0.23
N VAL A 535 4.78 19.45 0.94
CA VAL A 535 5.21 19.80 2.31
C VAL A 535 6.14 21.02 2.31
N TRP A 536 5.91 21.93 3.25
CA TRP A 536 6.71 23.17 3.44
C TRP A 536 6.85 23.52 4.92
N VAL A 537 7.88 24.29 5.30
CA VAL A 537 8.11 24.74 6.68
C VAL A 537 7.22 25.96 6.97
N LYS A 538 6.39 25.88 8.04
CA LYS A 538 5.52 26.98 8.51
C LYS A 538 6.29 28.21 8.92
#